data_a3ad5c9faa59841d5e7cc92ccbe093a4
#
_entry.id   a3ad5c9faa59841d5e7cc92ccbe093a4
#
_cell.length_a   1.000
_cell.length_b   1.000
_cell.length_c   1.000
_cell.angle_alpha   90.00
_cell.angle_beta   90.00
_cell.angle_gamma   90.00
#
_symmetry.space_group_name_H-M   'P 1'
#
loop_
_entity.id
_entity.type
_entity.pdbx_description
1 polymer ?
#
loop_
_entity_poly.entity_id
_entity_poly.type
_entity_poly.pdbx_seq_one_letter_code
_entity_poly.pdbx_strand_id
1 'polypeptide(L)'
;ADMVRRVKAYKKGFVTSDSNLPPEATLGDVLDLKTRTGHSTVAITDDGTAHGKLLGIVASRDYRLSRMTMDLKVTEFMTPLDKLVTAPDTTSLHDCNDIIWDNKINSLPLVDAEGHLQYMVFRKDYDSHKENINELLDENKSYVVGAGINTRDYAERVPALVDAGVDVLCIDSSEGYSEWQSRTIGWIREHYGDTVKVGAGNVVDAEGFRFLAKAGADFVKIGIGGGSICITRET
;
A
#
# COMPACT_ATOMS: atom_id res chain seq x y z
N ALA A 1 4.00 8.88 9.81
CA ALA A 1 4.89 8.02 9.03
C ALA A 1 4.32 6.63 8.81
N ASP A 2 3.85 5.91 9.84
CA ASP A 2 3.41 4.51 9.73
C ASP A 2 2.25 4.30 8.75
N MET A 3 1.26 5.19 8.74
CA MET A 3 0.18 5.14 7.74
C MET A 3 0.71 5.32 6.31
N VAL A 4 1.69 6.20 6.11
CA VAL A 4 2.34 6.38 4.80
C VAL A 4 3.04 5.09 4.38
N ARG A 5 3.86 4.50 5.26
CA ARG A 5 4.53 3.20 4.98
C ARG A 5 3.54 2.11 4.59
N ARG A 6 2.42 2.00 5.34
CA ARG A 6 1.38 0.99 5.04
C ARG A 6 0.73 1.20 3.68
N VAL A 7 0.45 2.46 3.29
CA VAL A 7 -0.12 2.76 1.97
C VAL A 7 0.92 2.57 0.87
N LYS A 8 2.17 3.00 1.08
CA LYS A 8 3.26 2.80 0.10
C LYS A 8 3.66 1.34 -0.07
N ALA A 9 3.45 0.50 0.93
CA ALA A 9 3.65 -0.96 0.81
C ALA A 9 2.60 -1.62 -0.11
N TYR A 10 1.45 -0.95 -0.34
CA TYR A 10 0.48 -1.42 -1.33
C TYR A 10 1.05 -1.26 -2.74
N LYS A 11 1.12 -2.37 -3.46
CA LYS A 11 1.50 -2.43 -4.87
C LYS A 11 0.33 -2.97 -5.66
N LYS A 12 -0.19 -2.18 -6.60
CA LYS A 12 -1.40 -2.54 -7.35
C LYS A 12 -1.26 -3.93 -8.00
N GLY A 13 -2.21 -4.80 -7.69
CA GLY A 13 -2.19 -6.19 -8.18
C GLY A 13 -1.28 -7.15 -7.43
N PHE A 14 -0.45 -6.66 -6.50
CA PHE A 14 0.41 -7.45 -5.66
C PHE A 14 -0.09 -7.39 -4.22
N VAL A 15 -0.50 -8.50 -3.68
CA VAL A 15 -1.10 -8.58 -2.34
C VAL A 15 -0.10 -9.23 -1.38
N THR A 16 0.31 -8.51 -0.34
CA THR A 16 0.97 -9.17 0.80
C THR A 16 -0.06 -10.04 1.49
N SER A 17 0.20 -11.33 1.59
CA SER A 17 -0.78 -12.27 2.15
C SER A 17 -1.01 -11.99 3.64
N ASP A 18 -2.28 -11.85 4.02
CA ASP A 18 -2.75 -11.83 5.41
C ASP A 18 -3.34 -13.17 5.85
N SER A 19 -3.28 -14.15 4.96
CA SER A 19 -3.85 -15.49 5.13
C SER A 19 -2.74 -16.53 5.00
N ASN A 20 -1.97 -16.67 6.08
CA ASN A 20 -0.81 -17.57 6.15
C ASN A 20 -0.94 -18.47 7.36
N LEU A 21 -0.47 -19.72 7.24
CA LEU A 21 -0.42 -20.72 8.31
C LEU A 21 0.90 -21.50 8.26
N PRO A 22 1.39 -21.99 9.40
CA PRO A 22 2.54 -22.89 9.45
C PRO A 22 2.14 -24.32 9.04
N PRO A 23 3.11 -25.19 8.73
CA PRO A 23 2.86 -26.57 8.25
C PRO A 23 2.16 -27.47 9.27
N GLU A 24 2.23 -27.15 10.57
CA GLU A 24 1.56 -27.87 11.64
C GLU A 24 0.06 -27.57 11.76
N ALA A 25 -0.40 -26.50 11.11
CA ALA A 25 -1.80 -26.09 11.14
C ALA A 25 -2.72 -27.16 10.56
N THR A 26 -3.98 -27.11 10.96
CA THR A 26 -5.01 -28.08 10.63
C THR A 26 -6.06 -27.52 9.68
N LEU A 27 -6.94 -28.38 9.18
CA LEU A 27 -8.12 -27.94 8.40
C LEU A 27 -9.02 -26.99 9.21
N GLY A 28 -9.14 -27.23 10.52
CA GLY A 28 -9.86 -26.31 11.42
C GLY A 28 -9.27 -24.90 11.38
N ASP A 29 -7.95 -24.78 11.48
CA ASP A 29 -7.25 -23.49 11.44
C ASP A 29 -7.46 -22.79 10.08
N VAL A 30 -7.48 -23.52 8.97
CA VAL A 30 -7.78 -22.98 7.63
C VAL A 30 -9.19 -22.39 7.58
N LEU A 31 -10.19 -23.07 8.14
CA LEU A 31 -11.57 -22.60 8.14
C LEU A 31 -11.78 -21.40 9.06
N ASP A 32 -11.14 -21.38 10.21
CA ASP A 32 -11.16 -20.26 11.14
C ASP A 32 -10.49 -19.02 10.50
N LEU A 33 -9.34 -19.21 9.86
CA LEU A 33 -8.67 -18.14 9.13
C LEU A 33 -9.54 -17.60 7.99
N LYS A 34 -10.15 -18.49 7.20
CA LYS A 34 -11.08 -18.11 6.12
C LYS A 34 -12.29 -17.34 6.64
N THR A 35 -12.84 -17.73 7.78
CA THR A 35 -13.98 -17.03 8.40
C THR A 35 -13.58 -15.63 8.84
N ARG A 36 -12.37 -15.47 9.36
CA ARG A 36 -11.84 -14.19 9.84
C ARG A 36 -11.43 -13.24 8.72
N THR A 37 -10.78 -13.75 7.67
CA THR A 37 -10.23 -12.93 6.58
C THR A 37 -11.13 -12.83 5.37
N GLY A 38 -12.06 -13.77 5.18
CA GLY A 38 -12.89 -13.88 3.97
C GLY A 38 -12.13 -14.45 2.75
N HIS A 39 -10.86 -14.81 2.90
CA HIS A 39 -10.02 -15.28 1.79
C HIS A 39 -10.13 -16.79 1.62
N SER A 40 -10.12 -17.25 0.37
CA SER A 40 -10.25 -18.67 0.01
C SER A 40 -8.92 -19.38 -0.26
N THR A 41 -7.84 -18.62 -0.33
CA THR A 41 -6.48 -19.12 -0.58
C THR A 41 -5.62 -18.79 0.64
N VAL A 42 -4.95 -19.80 1.17
CA VAL A 42 -4.07 -19.70 2.34
C VAL A 42 -2.68 -20.12 1.91
N ALA A 43 -1.68 -19.28 2.14
CA ALA A 43 -0.28 -19.65 1.94
C ALA A 43 0.23 -20.46 3.14
N ILE A 44 0.95 -21.54 2.87
CA ILE A 44 1.62 -22.32 3.90
C ILE A 44 3.10 -21.97 3.85
N THR A 45 3.57 -21.35 4.92
CA THR A 45 4.96 -20.93 5.07
C THR A 45 5.58 -21.62 6.27
N ASP A 46 6.91 -21.73 6.30
CA ASP A 46 7.63 -22.45 7.35
C ASP A 46 7.38 -21.90 8.77
N ASP A 47 7.12 -20.60 8.88
CA ASP A 47 6.86 -19.91 10.14
C ASP A 47 5.41 -19.36 10.28
N GLY A 48 4.56 -19.58 9.28
CA GLY A 48 3.18 -19.08 9.25
C GLY A 48 3.04 -17.58 9.02
N THR A 49 4.11 -16.88 8.64
CA THR A 49 4.09 -15.43 8.37
C THR A 49 3.95 -15.10 6.88
N ALA A 50 3.66 -13.83 6.58
CA ALA A 50 3.52 -13.32 5.21
C ALA A 50 4.82 -13.39 4.39
N HIS A 51 5.96 -13.48 5.05
CA HIS A 51 7.29 -13.48 4.44
C HIS A 51 8.12 -14.73 4.83
N GLY A 52 7.48 -15.75 5.38
CA GLY A 52 8.10 -17.05 5.61
C GLY A 52 8.41 -17.77 4.30
N LYS A 53 9.23 -18.81 4.36
CA LYS A 53 9.56 -19.63 3.20
C LYS A 53 8.32 -20.40 2.74
N LEU A 54 7.97 -20.26 1.47
CA LEU A 54 6.78 -20.88 0.91
C LEU A 54 6.93 -22.40 0.82
N LEU A 55 5.99 -23.13 1.40
CA LEU A 55 5.92 -24.59 1.36
C LEU A 55 4.80 -25.11 0.47
N GLY A 56 3.71 -24.34 0.35
CA GLY A 56 2.56 -24.72 -0.45
C GLY A 56 1.43 -23.71 -0.32
N ILE A 57 0.30 -24.03 -0.93
CA ILE A 57 -0.96 -23.29 -0.75
C ILE A 57 -2.12 -24.24 -0.48
N VAL A 58 -3.12 -23.74 0.25
CA VAL A 58 -4.43 -24.39 0.40
C VAL A 58 -5.48 -23.50 -0.25
N ALA A 59 -6.24 -24.05 -1.17
CA ALA A 59 -7.38 -23.41 -1.79
C ALA A 59 -8.66 -24.21 -1.52
N SER A 60 -9.83 -23.63 -1.75
CA SER A 60 -11.13 -24.30 -1.49
C SER A 60 -11.33 -25.62 -2.26
N ARG A 61 -10.58 -25.86 -3.31
CA ARG A 61 -10.59 -27.12 -4.08
C ARG A 61 -9.80 -28.25 -3.43
N ASP A 62 -8.91 -27.94 -2.48
CA ASP A 62 -7.97 -28.90 -1.92
C ASP A 62 -8.57 -29.69 -0.75
N TYR A 63 -9.74 -29.29 -0.24
CA TYR A 63 -10.41 -29.97 0.86
C TYR A 63 -11.91 -30.16 0.64
N ARG A 64 -12.45 -31.22 1.28
CA ARG A 64 -13.89 -31.52 1.29
C ARG A 64 -14.32 -31.85 2.73
N LEU A 65 -15.13 -30.99 3.31
CA LEU A 65 -15.60 -31.12 4.71
C LEU A 65 -16.36 -32.42 4.99
N SER A 66 -17.00 -33.02 3.97
CA SER A 66 -17.70 -34.29 4.11
C SER A 66 -16.77 -35.51 4.15
N ARG A 67 -15.46 -35.35 3.93
CA ARG A 67 -14.49 -36.46 3.82
C ARG A 67 -13.24 -36.26 4.64
N MET A 68 -13.04 -35.10 5.25
CA MET A 68 -11.83 -34.72 5.96
C MET A 68 -12.20 -34.29 7.38
N THR A 69 -11.36 -34.68 8.34
CA THR A 69 -11.51 -34.28 9.75
C THR A 69 -10.84 -32.93 10.02
N MET A 70 -11.31 -32.21 11.04
CA MET A 70 -10.82 -30.86 11.32
C MET A 70 -9.39 -30.81 11.83
N ASP A 71 -8.89 -31.94 12.38
CA ASP A 71 -7.54 -32.12 12.89
C ASP A 71 -6.52 -32.56 11.83
N LEU A 72 -6.97 -32.75 10.55
CA LEU A 72 -6.08 -33.15 9.47
C LEU A 72 -5.09 -31.98 9.19
N LYS A 73 -3.81 -32.30 9.14
CA LYS A 73 -2.75 -31.29 8.92
C LYS A 73 -2.77 -30.74 7.49
N VAL A 74 -2.47 -29.46 7.33
CA VAL A 74 -2.45 -28.80 6.01
C VAL A 74 -1.49 -29.45 5.03
N THR A 75 -0.38 -30.03 5.52
CA THR A 75 0.61 -30.74 4.72
C THR A 75 0.08 -31.99 4.01
N GLU A 76 -1.05 -32.55 4.49
CA GLU A 76 -1.64 -33.76 3.92
C GLU A 76 -2.58 -33.46 2.75
N PHE A 77 -3.04 -32.19 2.61
CA PHE A 77 -3.99 -31.81 1.55
C PHE A 77 -3.63 -30.54 0.79
N MET A 78 -2.62 -29.77 1.23
CA MET A 78 -2.16 -28.59 0.48
C MET A 78 -1.63 -28.99 -0.90
N THR A 79 -1.65 -28.05 -1.83
CA THR A 79 -0.84 -28.15 -3.04
C THR A 79 0.60 -27.76 -2.68
N PRO A 80 1.56 -28.71 -2.66
CA PRO A 80 2.94 -28.44 -2.24
C PRO A 80 3.70 -27.63 -3.29
N LEU A 81 4.80 -27.00 -2.86
CA LEU A 81 5.59 -26.07 -3.68
C LEU A 81 6.05 -26.66 -5.02
N ASP A 82 6.45 -27.92 -5.05
CA ASP A 82 6.90 -28.63 -6.27
C ASP A 82 5.81 -28.78 -7.33
N LYS A 83 4.53 -28.61 -6.96
CA LYS A 83 3.36 -28.62 -7.84
C LYS A 83 2.77 -27.23 -8.09
N LEU A 84 3.32 -26.21 -7.47
CA LEU A 84 2.87 -24.84 -7.67
C LEU A 84 3.58 -24.17 -8.83
N VAL A 85 2.84 -23.36 -9.55
CA VAL A 85 3.43 -22.33 -10.42
C VAL A 85 3.74 -21.14 -9.52
N THR A 86 5.00 -20.72 -9.49
CA THR A 86 5.49 -19.52 -8.79
C THR A 86 6.27 -18.65 -9.75
N ALA A 87 6.51 -17.39 -9.41
CA ALA A 87 7.38 -16.51 -10.17
C ALA A 87 8.24 -15.66 -9.20
N PRO A 88 9.37 -15.10 -9.68
CA PRO A 88 10.16 -14.16 -8.91
C PRO A 88 9.36 -12.92 -8.48
N ASP A 89 9.66 -12.34 -7.34
CA ASP A 89 9.03 -11.11 -6.82
C ASP A 89 9.29 -9.88 -7.71
N THR A 90 10.28 -9.95 -8.58
CA THR A 90 10.62 -8.94 -9.59
C THR A 90 9.75 -9.00 -10.86
N THR A 91 8.91 -10.05 -11.00
CA THR A 91 8.06 -10.25 -12.18
C THR A 91 7.04 -9.12 -12.32
N SER A 92 6.88 -8.59 -13.54
CA SER A 92 5.90 -7.54 -13.80
C SER A 92 4.46 -8.05 -13.64
N LEU A 93 3.51 -7.16 -13.33
CA LEU A 93 2.09 -7.54 -13.22
C LEU A 93 1.56 -8.10 -14.55
N HIS A 94 2.02 -7.58 -15.67
CA HIS A 94 1.67 -8.08 -17.00
C HIS A 94 2.10 -9.55 -17.15
N ASP A 95 3.38 -9.84 -16.89
CA ASP A 95 3.91 -11.20 -17.01
C ASP A 95 3.26 -12.16 -15.99
N CYS A 96 2.96 -11.68 -14.77
CA CYS A 96 2.19 -12.45 -13.80
C CYS A 96 0.81 -12.86 -14.34
N ASN A 97 0.12 -11.95 -15.02
CA ASN A 97 -1.18 -12.25 -15.63
C ASN A 97 -1.08 -13.25 -16.78
N ASP A 98 -0.04 -13.15 -17.61
CA ASP A 98 0.21 -14.12 -18.67
C ASP A 98 0.48 -15.51 -18.08
N ILE A 99 1.33 -15.61 -17.04
CA ILE A 99 1.58 -16.87 -16.32
C ILE A 99 0.29 -17.44 -15.74
N ILE A 100 -0.55 -16.62 -15.10
CA ILE A 100 -1.85 -17.04 -14.54
C ILE A 100 -2.77 -17.57 -15.63
N TRP A 101 -2.82 -16.90 -16.78
CA TRP A 101 -3.68 -17.27 -17.88
C TRP A 101 -3.23 -18.56 -18.56
N ASP A 102 -1.95 -18.67 -18.89
CA ASP A 102 -1.37 -19.81 -19.61
C ASP A 102 -1.44 -21.09 -18.78
N ASN A 103 -1.21 -20.99 -17.46
CA ASN A 103 -1.28 -22.11 -16.54
C ASN A 103 -2.70 -22.38 -15.99
N LYS A 104 -3.71 -21.57 -16.35
CA LYS A 104 -5.11 -21.69 -15.91
C LYS A 104 -5.27 -21.73 -14.38
N ILE A 105 -4.42 -20.97 -13.68
CA ILE A 105 -4.44 -20.84 -12.22
C ILE A 105 -5.23 -19.60 -11.78
N ASN A 106 -5.63 -19.53 -10.51
CA ASN A 106 -6.36 -18.39 -9.95
C ASN A 106 -5.50 -17.49 -9.06
N SER A 107 -4.33 -17.99 -8.65
CA SER A 107 -3.39 -17.27 -7.80
C SER A 107 -1.97 -17.68 -8.15
N LEU A 108 -1.06 -16.71 -8.14
CA LEU A 108 0.35 -16.86 -8.41
C LEU A 108 1.14 -16.34 -7.22
N PRO A 109 1.82 -17.20 -6.44
CA PRO A 109 2.76 -16.78 -5.42
C PRO A 109 4.02 -16.21 -6.07
N LEU A 110 4.50 -15.08 -5.55
CA LEU A 110 5.79 -14.49 -5.93
C LEU A 110 6.77 -14.65 -4.77
N VAL A 111 7.93 -15.21 -5.09
CA VAL A 111 8.96 -15.53 -4.10
C VAL A 111 10.28 -14.83 -4.43
N ASP A 112 11.06 -14.52 -3.40
CA ASP A 112 12.44 -14.04 -3.58
C ASP A 112 13.40 -15.19 -3.96
N ALA A 113 14.69 -14.86 -4.10
CA ALA A 113 15.73 -15.81 -4.49
C ALA A 113 15.93 -16.94 -3.46
N GLU A 114 15.59 -16.71 -2.21
CA GLU A 114 15.68 -17.64 -1.09
C GLU A 114 14.40 -18.48 -0.92
N GLY A 115 13.34 -18.16 -1.66
CA GLY A 115 12.07 -18.86 -1.65
C GLY A 115 11.06 -18.34 -0.61
N HIS A 116 11.27 -17.14 -0.06
CA HIS A 116 10.32 -16.53 0.85
C HIS A 116 9.19 -15.85 0.06
N LEU A 117 7.97 -16.02 0.55
CA LEU A 117 6.80 -15.39 -0.04
C LEU A 117 6.88 -13.86 0.09
N GLN A 118 6.73 -13.15 -1.02
CA GLN A 118 6.70 -11.69 -1.03
C GLN A 118 5.29 -11.17 -1.34
N TYR A 119 4.67 -11.71 -2.39
CA TYR A 119 3.34 -11.30 -2.83
C TYR A 119 2.52 -12.47 -3.34
N MET A 120 1.21 -12.26 -3.39
CA MET A 120 0.26 -13.07 -4.15
C MET A 120 -0.35 -12.21 -5.25
N VAL A 121 -0.49 -12.75 -6.46
CA VAL A 121 -1.25 -12.14 -7.56
C VAL A 121 -2.46 -13.00 -7.84
N PHE A 122 -3.65 -12.37 -7.93
CA PHE A 122 -4.91 -13.09 -8.14
C PHE A 122 -5.54 -12.74 -9.50
N ARG A 123 -6.04 -13.76 -10.18
CA ARG A 123 -6.73 -13.59 -11.47
C ARG A 123 -7.94 -12.63 -11.38
N LYS A 124 -8.71 -12.71 -10.30
CA LYS A 124 -9.90 -11.86 -10.08
C LYS A 124 -9.59 -10.37 -10.03
N ASP A 125 -8.36 -10.01 -9.62
CA ASP A 125 -7.97 -8.62 -9.43
C ASP A 125 -7.57 -7.95 -10.75
N TYR A 126 -7.30 -8.73 -11.80
CA TYR A 126 -6.93 -8.20 -13.11
C TYR A 126 -8.05 -7.37 -13.75
N ASP A 127 -9.30 -7.83 -13.68
CA ASP A 127 -10.43 -7.12 -14.26
C ASP A 127 -10.80 -5.87 -13.44
N SER A 128 -10.72 -5.95 -12.10
CA SER A 128 -10.97 -4.79 -11.23
C SER A 128 -9.94 -3.67 -11.40
N HIS A 129 -8.71 -4.00 -11.82
CA HIS A 129 -7.68 -3.00 -12.09
C HIS A 129 -7.95 -2.15 -13.34
N LYS A 130 -8.75 -2.65 -14.30
CA LYS A 130 -9.16 -1.89 -15.48
C LYS A 130 -10.27 -0.88 -15.18
N GLU A 131 -11.02 -1.07 -14.11
CA GLU A 131 -12.17 -0.23 -13.76
C GLU A 131 -11.77 1.06 -13.03
N ASN A 132 -10.63 1.09 -12.33
CA ASN A 132 -10.16 2.24 -11.56
C ASN A 132 -9.21 3.13 -12.38
N ILE A 133 -9.76 3.84 -13.35
CA ILE A 133 -9.00 4.75 -14.26
C ILE A 133 -8.41 5.96 -13.50
N ASN A 134 -8.97 6.33 -12.35
CA ASN A 134 -8.61 7.53 -11.59
C ASN A 134 -7.55 7.31 -10.51
N GLU A 135 -7.01 6.11 -10.37
CA GLU A 135 -5.92 5.86 -9.42
C GLU A 135 -4.64 6.55 -9.86
N LEU A 136 -4.08 7.35 -8.96
CA LEU A 136 -2.77 7.98 -9.15
C LEU A 136 -1.69 7.09 -8.53
N LEU A 137 -0.90 6.46 -9.39
CA LEU A 137 0.18 5.56 -9.02
C LEU A 137 1.53 6.15 -9.44
N ASP A 138 2.56 5.83 -8.67
CA ASP A 138 3.94 6.09 -9.04
C ASP A 138 4.48 5.05 -10.06
N GLU A 139 5.73 5.18 -10.45
CA GLU A 139 6.41 4.27 -11.38
C GLU A 139 6.49 2.82 -10.87
N ASN A 140 6.45 2.63 -9.55
CA ASN A 140 6.48 1.31 -8.89
C ASN A 140 5.08 0.69 -8.71
N LYS A 141 4.03 1.34 -9.26
CA LYS A 141 2.62 0.95 -9.09
C LYS A 141 2.11 1.04 -7.64
N SER A 142 2.79 1.81 -6.79
CA SER A 142 2.31 2.20 -5.48
C SER A 142 1.50 3.49 -5.56
N TYR A 143 0.57 3.70 -4.63
CA TYR A 143 -0.19 4.96 -4.58
C TYR A 143 0.72 6.16 -4.38
N VAL A 144 0.43 7.25 -5.08
CA VAL A 144 0.97 8.57 -4.75
C VAL A 144 0.32 9.03 -3.45
N VAL A 145 1.14 9.28 -2.43
CA VAL A 145 0.68 9.56 -1.06
C VAL A 145 1.03 10.99 -0.66
N GLY A 146 0.01 11.75 -0.25
CA GLY A 146 0.16 13.05 0.36
C GLY A 146 0.06 12.99 1.89
N ALA A 147 0.82 13.85 2.58
CA ALA A 147 0.73 14.00 4.03
C ALA A 147 0.65 15.47 4.45
N GLY A 148 -0.26 15.77 5.37
CA GLY A 148 -0.36 17.07 6.02
C GLY A 148 0.78 17.30 7.01
N ILE A 149 1.35 18.49 6.97
CA ILE A 149 2.33 18.99 7.93
C ILE A 149 1.91 20.38 8.44
N ASN A 150 2.46 20.76 9.57
CA ASN A 150 2.31 22.11 10.10
C ASN A 150 3.67 22.82 10.16
N THR A 151 3.66 24.10 10.56
CA THR A 151 4.85 24.94 10.62
C THR A 151 5.59 24.89 11.96
N ARG A 152 5.27 23.96 12.86
CA ARG A 152 5.86 23.89 14.20
C ARG A 152 6.80 22.72 14.39
N ASP A 153 6.40 21.52 13.91
CA ASP A 153 7.12 20.26 14.10
C ASP A 153 7.72 19.70 12.80
N TYR A 154 7.78 20.52 11.74
CA TYR A 154 8.22 20.07 10.42
C TYR A 154 9.62 19.45 10.43
N ALA A 155 10.53 19.96 11.26
CA ALA A 155 11.90 19.47 11.30
C ALA A 155 12.04 18.02 11.76
N GLU A 156 11.10 17.52 12.56
CA GLU A 156 11.02 16.10 12.98
C GLU A 156 10.10 15.30 12.09
N ARG A 157 8.96 15.90 11.72
CA ARG A 157 7.89 15.22 11.00
C ARG A 157 8.23 14.96 9.53
N VAL A 158 8.85 15.94 8.84
CA VAL A 158 9.18 15.79 7.41
C VAL A 158 10.19 14.67 7.17
N PRO A 159 11.32 14.56 7.88
CA PRO A 159 12.23 13.43 7.70
C PRO A 159 11.52 12.08 7.86
N ALA A 160 10.71 11.92 8.90
CA ALA A 160 9.99 10.67 9.14
C ALA A 160 8.97 10.33 8.04
N LEU A 161 8.36 11.34 7.40
CA LEU A 161 7.43 11.15 6.28
C LEU A 161 8.19 10.82 4.99
N VAL A 162 9.31 11.49 4.73
CA VAL A 162 10.16 11.22 3.56
C VAL A 162 10.75 9.81 3.64
N ASP A 163 11.26 9.40 4.80
CA ASP A 163 11.73 8.03 5.03
C ASP A 163 10.61 6.98 4.88
N ALA A 164 9.37 7.38 5.11
CA ALA A 164 8.20 6.53 4.88
C ALA A 164 7.76 6.47 3.42
N GLY A 165 8.39 7.26 2.52
CA GLY A 165 8.10 7.29 1.09
C GLY A 165 6.94 8.22 0.70
N VAL A 166 6.70 9.33 1.43
CA VAL A 166 5.69 10.31 1.04
C VAL A 166 6.09 10.99 -0.28
N ASP A 167 5.14 11.18 -1.18
CA ASP A 167 5.38 11.85 -2.46
C ASP A 167 5.07 13.35 -2.39
N VAL A 168 4.10 13.73 -1.55
CA VAL A 168 3.58 15.09 -1.46
C VAL A 168 3.43 15.50 0.00
N LEU A 169 4.01 16.63 0.36
CA LEU A 169 3.78 17.31 1.65
C LEU A 169 2.83 18.48 1.44
N CYS A 170 1.87 18.69 2.33
CA CYS A 170 0.97 19.81 2.26
C CYS A 170 0.96 20.56 3.59
N ILE A 171 1.38 21.84 3.57
CA ILE A 171 1.25 22.74 4.72
C ILE A 171 -0.18 23.26 4.69
N ASP A 172 -1.01 22.78 5.60
CA ASP A 172 -2.43 23.15 5.67
C ASP A 172 -2.70 23.99 6.93
N SER A 173 -3.02 25.26 6.72
CA SER A 173 -3.41 26.18 7.78
C SER A 173 -4.47 27.16 7.30
N SER A 174 -5.23 27.76 8.23
CA SER A 174 -6.23 28.77 7.93
C SER A 174 -5.62 30.08 7.38
N GLU A 175 -4.30 30.30 7.57
CA GLU A 175 -3.57 31.46 7.08
C GLU A 175 -2.25 31.02 6.43
N GLY A 176 -2.26 30.98 5.10
CA GLY A 176 -1.10 30.57 4.31
C GLY A 176 -0.13 31.71 4.00
N TYR A 177 -0.61 32.95 3.96
CA TYR A 177 0.24 34.12 3.71
C TYR A 177 1.02 34.50 4.97
N SER A 178 1.97 33.67 5.35
CA SER A 178 2.77 33.84 6.56
C SER A 178 4.23 33.46 6.36
N GLU A 179 5.12 34.13 7.09
CA GLU A 179 6.55 33.79 7.09
C GLU A 179 6.81 32.36 7.59
N TRP A 180 5.95 31.83 8.46
CA TRP A 180 6.10 30.48 8.95
C TRP A 180 6.00 29.44 7.84
N GLN A 181 5.06 29.62 6.90
CA GLN A 181 4.98 28.73 5.74
C GLN A 181 6.17 28.90 4.81
N SER A 182 6.59 30.14 4.53
CA SER A 182 7.76 30.41 3.71
C SER A 182 9.03 29.77 4.29
N ARG A 183 9.24 29.86 5.60
CA ARG A 183 10.37 29.23 6.29
C ARG A 183 10.30 27.70 6.22
N THR A 184 9.12 27.13 6.41
CA THR A 184 8.93 25.67 6.31
C THR A 184 9.22 25.17 4.90
N ILE A 185 8.72 25.86 3.87
CA ILE A 185 9.01 25.52 2.47
C ILE A 185 10.52 25.63 2.20
N GLY A 186 11.14 26.75 2.60
CA GLY A 186 12.58 26.95 2.43
C GLY A 186 13.41 25.85 3.08
N TRP A 187 13.07 25.45 4.29
CA TRP A 187 13.73 24.35 4.98
C TRP A 187 13.60 23.02 4.23
N ILE A 188 12.39 22.71 3.72
CA ILE A 188 12.18 21.48 2.94
C ILE A 188 13.00 21.50 1.66
N ARG A 189 13.04 22.64 0.95
CA ARG A 189 13.82 22.80 -0.28
C ARG A 189 15.34 22.68 -0.02
N GLU A 190 15.81 23.22 1.08
CA GLU A 190 17.22 23.11 1.47
C GLU A 190 17.64 21.66 1.72
N HIS A 191 16.78 20.84 2.36
CA HIS A 191 17.11 19.49 2.77
C HIS A 191 16.78 18.42 1.72
N TYR A 192 15.74 18.63 0.93
CA TYR A 192 15.18 17.62 0.00
C TYR A 192 15.09 18.09 -1.45
N GLY A 193 15.37 19.36 -1.74
CA GLY A 193 15.27 19.90 -3.09
C GLY A 193 13.89 19.69 -3.69
N ASP A 194 13.82 19.10 -4.88
CA ASP A 194 12.59 18.81 -5.63
C ASP A 194 12.15 17.33 -5.52
N THR A 195 12.80 16.55 -4.66
CA THR A 195 12.52 15.11 -4.50
C THR A 195 11.14 14.83 -3.89
N VAL A 196 10.59 15.77 -3.13
CA VAL A 196 9.23 15.71 -2.59
C VAL A 196 8.45 16.96 -3.02
N LYS A 197 7.19 16.78 -3.42
CA LYS A 197 6.32 17.89 -3.78
C LYS A 197 5.79 18.59 -2.54
N VAL A 198 5.75 19.93 -2.58
CA VAL A 198 5.32 20.75 -1.44
C VAL A 198 4.14 21.63 -1.85
N GLY A 199 3.00 21.37 -1.22
CA GLY A 199 1.83 22.26 -1.27
C GLY A 199 1.77 23.16 -0.03
N ALA A 200 1.19 24.33 -0.21
CA ALA A 200 1.05 25.31 0.86
C ALA A 200 -0.29 26.04 0.80
N GLY A 201 -0.75 26.55 1.89
CA GLY A 201 -2.00 27.31 1.96
C GLY A 201 -2.65 27.23 3.37
N ASN A 202 -3.85 27.80 3.50
CA ASN A 202 -4.70 28.33 2.44
C ASN A 202 -4.47 29.83 2.25
N VAL A 203 -4.68 30.29 1.03
CA VAL A 203 -4.68 31.72 0.69
C VAL A 203 -5.97 32.07 -0.05
N VAL A 204 -6.30 33.37 -0.10
CA VAL A 204 -7.55 33.86 -0.73
C VAL A 204 -7.32 34.90 -1.83
N ASP A 205 -6.09 35.39 -1.97
CA ASP A 205 -5.75 36.44 -2.90
C ASP A 205 -4.48 36.12 -3.71
N ALA A 206 -4.23 37.00 -4.71
CA ALA A 206 -3.09 36.84 -5.61
C ALA A 206 -1.74 37.13 -4.93
N GLU A 207 -1.71 37.92 -3.86
CA GLU A 207 -0.48 38.24 -3.15
C GLU A 207 0.00 37.04 -2.35
N GLY A 208 -0.90 36.40 -1.57
CA GLY A 208 -0.64 35.18 -0.85
C GLY A 208 -0.21 34.04 -1.79
N PHE A 209 -0.88 33.91 -2.94
CA PHE A 209 -0.46 32.93 -3.96
C PHE A 209 0.98 33.16 -4.43
N ARG A 210 1.30 34.39 -4.84
CA ARG A 210 2.65 34.75 -5.34
C ARG A 210 3.72 34.57 -4.25
N PHE A 211 3.37 34.86 -3.00
CA PHE A 211 4.26 34.70 -1.87
C PHE A 211 4.67 33.24 -1.68
N LEU A 212 3.71 32.31 -1.65
CA LEU A 212 3.97 30.90 -1.48
C LEU A 212 4.67 30.30 -2.71
N ALA A 213 4.30 30.70 -3.91
CA ALA A 213 4.97 30.27 -5.14
C ALA A 213 6.44 30.71 -5.17
N LYS A 214 6.75 31.95 -4.76
CA LYS A 214 8.14 32.44 -4.64
C LYS A 214 8.93 31.72 -3.54
N ALA A 215 8.26 31.27 -2.48
CA ALA A 215 8.89 30.47 -1.43
C ALA A 215 9.28 29.06 -1.91
N GLY A 216 8.76 28.62 -3.06
CA GLY A 216 9.10 27.33 -3.66
C GLY A 216 8.01 26.26 -3.52
N ALA A 217 6.74 26.65 -3.28
CA ALA A 217 5.62 25.72 -3.31
C ALA A 217 5.36 25.20 -4.74
N ASP A 218 5.15 23.88 -4.91
CA ASP A 218 4.76 23.28 -6.19
C ASP A 218 3.27 23.55 -6.52
N PHE A 219 2.44 23.65 -5.49
CA PHE A 219 1.03 24.01 -5.63
C PHE A 219 0.55 24.81 -4.42
N VAL A 220 -0.51 25.58 -4.63
CA VAL A 220 -1.08 26.43 -3.59
C VAL A 220 -2.56 26.13 -3.43
N LYS A 221 -2.98 25.90 -2.19
CA LYS A 221 -4.36 25.68 -1.82
C LYS A 221 -5.06 27.02 -1.62
N ILE A 222 -6.08 27.28 -2.46
CA ILE A 222 -6.82 28.53 -2.49
C ILE A 222 -8.21 28.32 -1.92
N GLY A 223 -8.65 29.25 -1.06
CA GLY A 223 -9.99 29.25 -0.48
C GLY A 223 -10.02 29.00 1.01
N ILE A 224 -10.95 29.66 1.69
CA ILE A 224 -11.18 29.55 3.13
C ILE A 224 -12.68 29.60 3.39
N GLY A 225 -13.17 28.65 4.19
CA GLY A 225 -14.57 28.62 4.62
C GLY A 225 -15.59 28.28 3.55
N GLY A 226 -15.18 27.80 2.37
CA GLY A 226 -16.08 27.49 1.25
C GLY A 226 -17.09 26.37 1.53
N GLY A 227 -16.87 25.57 2.58
CA GLY A 227 -17.78 24.50 3.02
C GLY A 227 -18.84 24.94 4.03
N SER A 228 -18.84 26.22 4.44
CA SER A 228 -19.80 26.80 5.44
C SER A 228 -19.83 26.08 6.80
N ILE A 229 -18.81 25.29 7.14
CA ILE A 229 -18.70 24.53 8.40
C ILE A 229 -17.68 25.16 9.34
N CYS A 230 -16.67 25.80 8.79
CA CYS A 230 -15.58 26.40 9.55
C CYS A 230 -15.98 27.79 10.07
N ILE A 231 -16.06 27.95 11.39
CA ILE A 231 -16.40 29.22 12.07
C ILE A 231 -15.16 30.00 12.54
N THR A 232 -13.96 29.53 12.31
CA THR A 232 -12.71 30.16 12.79
C THR A 232 -12.44 31.53 12.19
N ARG A 233 -13.28 32.03 11.29
CA ARG A 233 -13.21 33.37 10.70
C ARG A 233 -14.44 34.23 10.95
N GLU A 234 -15.34 33.82 11.79
CA GLU A 234 -16.48 34.63 12.22
C GLU A 234 -16.17 35.50 13.46
N THR A 235 -14.91 35.49 13.94
CA THR A 235 -14.44 36.27 15.08
C THR A 235 -13.46 37.35 14.64
#